data_907be0115cae912f35423ec7011db2cd
#
_entry.id   907be0115cae912f35423ec7011db2cd
#
_cell.length_a   1.000
_cell.length_b   1.000
_cell.length_c   1.000
_cell.angle_alpha   90.00
_cell.angle_beta   90.00
_cell.angle_gamma   90.00
#
_symmetry.space_group_name_H-M   'P 1'
#
loop_
_entity.id
_entity.type
_entity.pdbx_description
1 polymer ?
#
loop_
_entity_poly.entity_id
_entity_poly.type
_entity_poly.pdbx_seq_one_letter_code
_entity_poly.pdbx_strand_id
1 'polypeptide(L)'
;SIEVSLDSMLQVIQLSAEAGQLTLSATQSIIYTNQRNDRKFLAIKSKSKRILVSSHRLLDSWGTYDTLPDNINFAKDHCSPYLLSDGVTLYFAAQDQNGIGGLDIYVSRYNTTTESYTTPENIGFPYNSPANEYMFVVDETRQIAYLATDRFTQKGRVHVFSLAIPELKQYWRDIPQES
;
A
#
# COMPACT_ATOMS: atom_id res chain seq x y z
N SER A 1 12.19 -1.41 -15.39
CA SER A 1 11.34 -0.31 -14.90
C SER A 1 10.68 0.40 -16.08
N ILE A 2 9.49 0.94 -15.83
CA ILE A 2 8.74 1.74 -16.79
C ILE A 2 8.53 3.11 -16.18
N GLU A 3 8.91 4.16 -16.91
CA GLU A 3 8.65 5.54 -16.51
C GLU A 3 7.33 6.00 -17.13
N VAL A 4 6.41 6.50 -16.29
CA VAL A 4 5.09 6.97 -16.71
C VAL A 4 4.72 8.24 -15.95
N SER A 5 3.68 8.95 -16.43
CA SER A 5 3.08 10.00 -15.61
C SER A 5 2.44 9.41 -14.36
N LEU A 6 2.35 10.21 -13.30
CA LEU A 6 1.71 9.78 -12.07
C LEU A 6 0.27 9.30 -12.30
N ASP A 7 -0.45 9.98 -13.21
CA ASP A 7 -1.84 9.62 -13.54
C ASP A 7 -1.96 8.29 -14.27
N SER A 8 -0.89 7.80 -14.89
CA SER A 8 -0.89 6.56 -15.68
C SER A 8 -0.30 5.37 -14.92
N MET A 9 0.03 5.56 -13.65
CA MET A 9 0.75 4.56 -12.86
C MET A 9 0.04 3.20 -12.81
N LEU A 10 -1.28 3.19 -12.64
CA LEU A 10 -2.04 1.95 -12.55
C LEU A 10 -2.16 1.20 -13.88
N GLN A 11 -1.95 1.88 -15.00
CA GLN A 11 -2.08 1.25 -16.32
C GLN A 11 -0.94 0.26 -16.61
N VAL A 12 0.20 0.42 -15.92
CA VAL A 12 1.37 -0.45 -16.13
C VAL A 12 1.48 -1.55 -15.08
N ILE A 13 0.59 -1.55 -14.09
CA ILE A 13 0.55 -2.56 -13.04
C ILE A 13 -0.58 -3.53 -13.36
N GLN A 14 -0.21 -4.76 -13.71
CA GLN A 14 -1.17 -5.79 -14.07
C GLN A 14 -1.13 -6.91 -13.02
N LEU A 15 -2.17 -6.98 -12.21
CA LEU A 15 -2.28 -7.95 -11.13
C LEU A 15 -3.12 -9.14 -11.55
N SER A 16 -2.74 -10.33 -11.06
CA SER A 16 -3.60 -11.51 -11.09
C SER A 16 -4.87 -11.25 -10.26
N ALA A 17 -5.96 -11.92 -10.58
CA ALA A 17 -7.21 -11.79 -9.83
C ALA A 17 -7.01 -12.03 -8.32
N GLU A 18 -6.16 -12.99 -7.96
CA GLU A 18 -5.86 -13.36 -6.57
C GLU A 18 -5.18 -12.23 -5.80
N ALA A 19 -4.46 -11.35 -6.49
CA ALA A 19 -3.78 -10.22 -5.87
C ALA A 19 -4.73 -9.04 -5.60
N GLY A 20 -5.97 -9.13 -6.07
CA GLY A 20 -6.95 -8.06 -5.93
C GLY A 20 -6.94 -7.09 -7.10
N GLN A 21 -7.66 -6.01 -6.95
CA GLN A 21 -7.85 -5.01 -8.00
C GLN A 21 -7.51 -3.62 -7.50
N LEU A 22 -6.83 -2.84 -8.34
CA LEU A 22 -6.52 -1.44 -8.08
C LEU A 22 -7.32 -0.56 -9.04
N THR A 23 -8.04 0.42 -8.48
CA THR A 23 -8.81 1.39 -9.27
C THR A 23 -8.57 2.81 -8.75
N LEU A 24 -8.90 3.81 -9.56
CA LEU A 24 -8.86 5.21 -9.12
C LEU A 24 -10.27 5.69 -8.78
N SER A 25 -10.38 6.41 -7.65
CA SER A 25 -11.61 7.10 -7.30
C SER A 25 -11.75 8.39 -8.11
N ALA A 26 -12.92 9.04 -7.99
CA ALA A 26 -13.15 10.35 -8.61
C ALA A 26 -12.17 11.42 -8.10
N THR A 27 -11.63 11.26 -6.89
CA THR A 27 -10.65 12.16 -6.29
C THR A 27 -9.20 11.73 -6.53
N GLN A 28 -8.97 10.80 -7.47
CA GLN A 28 -7.65 10.27 -7.84
C GLN A 28 -6.95 9.49 -6.73
N SER A 29 -7.69 8.99 -5.75
CA SER A 29 -7.16 8.06 -4.74
C SER A 29 -7.18 6.63 -5.27
N ILE A 30 -6.13 5.87 -4.94
CA ILE A 30 -6.05 4.47 -5.33
C ILE A 30 -6.90 3.65 -4.35
N ILE A 31 -7.83 2.87 -4.91
CA ILE A 31 -8.68 1.96 -4.16
C ILE A 31 -8.19 0.55 -4.40
N TYR A 32 -7.86 -0.16 -3.33
CA TYR A 32 -7.64 -1.60 -3.36
C TYR A 32 -8.96 -2.32 -3.03
N THR A 33 -9.31 -3.31 -3.85
CA THR A 33 -10.44 -4.22 -3.59
C THR A 33 -9.94 -5.65 -3.66
N ASN A 34 -10.30 -6.47 -2.67
CA ASN A 34 -9.85 -7.86 -2.64
C ASN A 34 -10.51 -8.71 -3.74
N GLN A 35 -9.95 -9.90 -3.97
CA GLN A 35 -10.43 -10.81 -5.01
C GLN A 35 -11.93 -11.15 -4.85
N ARG A 36 -12.38 -11.34 -3.61
CA ARG A 36 -13.78 -11.68 -3.31
C ARG A 36 -14.73 -10.50 -3.50
N ASN A 37 -14.20 -9.30 -3.74
CA ASN A 37 -14.96 -8.07 -3.92
C ASN A 37 -15.90 -7.76 -2.74
N ASP A 38 -15.41 -8.03 -1.53
CA ASP A 38 -16.16 -7.80 -0.30
C ASP A 38 -15.44 -6.89 0.70
N ARG A 39 -14.21 -6.48 0.42
CA ARG A 39 -13.44 -5.58 1.25
C ARG A 39 -12.60 -4.65 0.41
N LYS A 40 -12.58 -3.37 0.78
CA LYS A 40 -11.73 -2.38 0.10
C LYS A 40 -11.05 -1.46 1.09
N PHE A 41 -9.90 -0.94 0.69
CA PHE A 41 -9.10 0.03 1.43
C PHE A 41 -8.79 1.21 0.52
N LEU A 42 -8.81 2.41 1.08
CA LEU A 42 -8.42 3.62 0.36
C LEU A 42 -7.99 4.69 1.35
N ALA A 43 -7.44 5.78 0.84
CA ALA A 43 -7.16 6.98 1.61
C ALA A 43 -8.24 8.02 1.34
N ILE A 44 -8.67 8.71 2.39
CA ILE A 44 -9.58 9.85 2.27
C ILE A 44 -8.95 11.06 2.93
N LYS A 45 -9.32 12.24 2.46
CA LYS A 45 -8.85 13.48 3.06
C LYS A 45 -9.63 13.76 4.34
N SER A 46 -8.88 14.00 5.43
CA SER A 46 -9.44 14.36 6.72
C SER A 46 -8.64 15.54 7.28
N LYS A 47 -9.26 16.72 7.31
CA LYS A 47 -8.59 17.96 7.70
C LYS A 47 -7.38 18.23 6.77
N SER A 48 -6.16 18.24 7.30
CA SER A 48 -4.95 18.58 6.54
C SER A 48 -4.18 17.37 6.02
N LYS A 49 -4.67 16.15 6.29
CA LYS A 49 -3.95 14.91 5.90
C LYS A 49 -4.89 13.88 5.30
N ARG A 50 -4.30 12.90 4.59
CA ARG A 50 -5.02 11.72 4.18
C ARG A 50 -4.89 10.65 5.25
N ILE A 51 -5.98 9.94 5.49
CA ILE A 51 -6.04 8.80 6.42
C ILE A 51 -6.54 7.57 5.69
N LEU A 52 -6.12 6.40 6.16
CA LEU A 52 -6.55 5.14 5.59
C LEU A 52 -7.86 4.68 6.22
N VAL A 53 -8.76 4.24 5.37
CA VAL A 53 -10.07 3.72 5.75
C VAL A 53 -10.32 2.40 5.03
N SER A 54 -11.29 1.63 5.53
CA SER A 54 -11.74 0.40 4.90
C SER A 54 -13.25 0.36 4.84
N SER A 55 -13.78 -0.49 3.97
CA SER A 55 -15.21 -0.75 3.87
C SER A 55 -15.44 -2.23 3.58
N HIS A 56 -16.54 -2.75 4.07
CA HIS A 56 -17.02 -4.11 3.79
C HIS A 56 -18.28 -4.04 2.94
N ARG A 57 -18.40 -4.99 2.02
CA ARG A 57 -19.62 -5.14 1.24
C ARG A 57 -20.59 -5.99 2.03
N LEU A 58 -21.78 -5.43 2.25
CA LEU A 58 -22.91 -6.09 2.93
C LEU A 58 -23.98 -6.34 1.88
N LEU A 59 -24.20 -7.62 1.51
CA LEU A 59 -25.14 -7.98 0.45
C LEU A 59 -24.74 -7.30 -0.87
N ASP A 60 -25.56 -6.39 -1.38
CA ASP A 60 -25.36 -5.74 -2.68
C ASP A 60 -24.74 -4.35 -2.60
N SER A 61 -24.42 -3.86 -1.40
CA SER A 61 -23.91 -2.50 -1.24
C SER A 61 -22.70 -2.46 -0.30
N TRP A 62 -21.85 -1.47 -0.54
CA TRP A 62 -20.71 -1.19 0.35
C TRP A 62 -21.21 -0.45 1.59
N GLY A 63 -20.70 -0.85 2.74
CA GLY A 63 -20.97 -0.18 4.00
C GLY A 63 -20.26 1.18 4.10
N THR A 64 -20.44 1.84 5.23
CA THR A 64 -19.70 3.08 5.54
C THR A 64 -18.22 2.79 5.70
N TYR A 65 -17.40 3.84 5.57
CA TYR A 65 -15.95 3.71 5.79
C TYR A 65 -15.65 3.65 7.27
N ASP A 66 -14.83 2.67 7.64
CA ASP A 66 -14.23 2.55 8.97
C ASP A 66 -12.82 3.11 8.93
N THR A 67 -12.52 4.06 9.80
CA THR A 67 -11.16 4.60 9.92
C THR A 67 -10.24 3.52 10.52
N LEU A 68 -9.10 3.28 9.88
CA LEU A 68 -8.09 2.39 10.46
C LEU A 68 -7.53 2.99 11.75
N PRO A 69 -7.02 2.16 12.67
CA PRO A 69 -6.53 2.65 13.96
C PRO A 69 -5.42 3.68 13.86
N ASP A 70 -5.23 4.45 14.93
CA ASP A 70 -4.21 5.49 15.00
C ASP A 70 -2.79 4.96 14.84
N ASN A 71 -2.52 3.70 15.21
CA ASN A 71 -1.20 3.12 14.99
C ASN A 71 -0.91 2.87 13.51
N ILE A 72 -1.95 2.74 12.66
CA ILE A 72 -1.79 2.72 11.20
C ILE A 72 -1.76 4.15 10.65
N ASN A 73 -2.69 5.00 11.09
CA ASN A 73 -2.77 6.40 10.67
C ASN A 73 -1.86 7.30 11.52
N PHE A 74 -0.59 6.89 11.67
CA PHE A 74 0.36 7.50 12.61
C PHE A 74 1.10 8.71 12.05
N ALA A 75 1.13 8.87 10.74
CA ALA A 75 1.96 9.86 10.05
C ALA A 75 1.15 11.09 9.67
N LYS A 76 1.82 12.07 9.08
CA LYS A 76 1.14 13.29 8.64
C LYS A 76 0.46 13.17 7.28
N ASP A 77 0.66 12.06 6.56
CA ASP A 77 -0.05 11.75 5.32
C ASP A 77 0.06 10.26 5.01
N HIS A 78 -0.97 9.69 4.35
CA HIS A 78 -1.04 8.27 4.02
C HIS A 78 -1.70 8.07 2.67
N CYS A 79 -1.27 7.08 1.90
CA CYS A 79 -1.93 6.72 0.65
C CYS A 79 -1.63 5.28 0.25
N SER A 80 -2.31 4.82 -0.79
CA SER A 80 -2.06 3.56 -1.48
C SER A 80 -2.05 2.33 -0.58
N PRO A 81 -3.09 2.11 0.22
CA PRO A 81 -3.17 0.89 1.02
C PRO A 81 -3.32 -0.33 0.10
N TYR A 82 -2.63 -1.40 0.42
CA TYR A 82 -2.69 -2.67 -0.30
C TYR A 82 -2.68 -3.82 0.69
N LEU A 83 -3.71 -4.67 0.63
CA LEU A 83 -3.80 -5.86 1.47
C LEU A 83 -3.31 -7.07 0.67
N LEU A 84 -2.29 -7.75 1.20
CA LEU A 84 -1.76 -8.97 0.60
C LEU A 84 -2.85 -10.05 0.56
N SER A 85 -2.70 -11.02 -0.33
CA SER A 85 -3.67 -12.11 -0.49
C SER A 85 -3.84 -12.98 0.76
N ASP A 86 -2.91 -12.89 1.73
CA ASP A 86 -3.06 -13.56 3.03
C ASP A 86 -4.17 -12.94 3.90
N GLY A 87 -4.68 -11.77 3.53
CA GLY A 87 -5.75 -11.08 4.24
C GLY A 87 -5.33 -10.36 5.51
N VAL A 88 -4.05 -10.37 5.87
CA VAL A 88 -3.55 -9.79 7.12
C VAL A 88 -2.38 -8.82 6.95
N THR A 89 -1.60 -8.93 5.89
CA THR A 89 -0.44 -8.07 5.64
C THR A 89 -0.87 -6.84 4.86
N LEU A 90 -0.71 -5.66 5.46
CA LEU A 90 -1.11 -4.38 4.88
C LEU A 90 0.13 -3.55 4.56
N TYR A 91 0.27 -3.18 3.28
CA TYR A 91 1.26 -2.21 2.82
C TYR A 91 0.58 -0.87 2.58
N PHE A 92 1.28 0.21 2.85
CA PHE A 92 0.80 1.55 2.53
C PHE A 92 1.96 2.53 2.45
N ALA A 93 1.73 3.65 1.80
CA ALA A 93 2.69 4.76 1.78
C ALA A 93 2.31 5.77 2.86
N ALA A 94 3.31 6.28 3.56
CA ALA A 94 3.11 7.28 4.60
C ALA A 94 4.28 8.26 4.63
N GLN A 95 3.97 9.52 4.94
CA GLN A 95 4.97 10.55 5.13
C GLN A 95 5.13 10.82 6.61
N ASP A 96 6.24 10.34 7.17
CA ASP A 96 6.57 10.51 8.58
C ASP A 96 7.90 11.24 8.72
N GLN A 97 8.00 12.11 9.73
CA GLN A 97 9.21 12.91 9.98
C GLN A 97 10.44 12.05 10.28
N ASN A 98 10.24 10.82 10.76
CA ASN A 98 11.31 9.87 11.05
C ASN A 98 11.54 8.89 9.90
N GLY A 99 10.93 9.13 8.74
CA GLY A 99 11.10 8.29 7.55
C GLY A 99 12.40 8.57 6.82
N ILE A 100 12.62 7.81 5.75
CA ILE A 100 13.82 7.92 4.92
C ILE A 100 13.71 9.09 3.95
N GLY A 101 12.50 9.37 3.46
CA GLY A 101 12.26 10.43 2.49
C GLY A 101 10.92 11.11 2.68
N GLY A 102 10.25 11.42 1.58
CA GLY A 102 8.87 11.90 1.59
C GLY A 102 7.91 10.78 1.96
N LEU A 103 7.14 10.29 0.98
CA LEU A 103 6.34 9.08 1.18
C LEU A 103 7.26 7.86 1.19
N ASP A 104 7.17 7.06 2.22
CA ASP A 104 7.85 5.77 2.33
C ASP A 104 6.83 4.65 2.44
N ILE A 105 7.22 3.45 2.04
CA ILE A 105 6.37 2.26 2.19
C ILE A 105 6.57 1.67 3.58
N TYR A 106 5.44 1.38 4.22
CA TYR A 106 5.35 0.71 5.53
C TYR A 106 4.58 -0.58 5.40
N VAL A 107 4.83 -1.50 6.29
CA VAL A 107 4.10 -2.77 6.39
C VAL A 107 3.63 -2.99 7.82
N SER A 108 2.40 -3.48 7.95
CA SER A 108 1.82 -3.89 9.23
C SER A 108 1.05 -5.19 9.01
N ARG A 109 0.84 -5.94 10.08
CA ARG A 109 0.06 -7.18 10.03
C ARG A 109 -1.05 -7.15 11.05
N TYR A 110 -2.21 -7.63 10.63
CA TYR A 110 -3.34 -7.77 11.53
C TYR A 110 -3.23 -9.08 12.31
N ASN A 111 -3.23 -8.97 13.64
CA ASN A 111 -3.25 -10.13 14.53
C ASN A 111 -4.70 -10.46 14.86
N THR A 112 -5.18 -11.62 14.40
CA THR A 112 -6.56 -12.03 14.60
C THR A 112 -6.88 -12.41 16.04
N THR A 113 -5.86 -12.77 16.83
CA THR A 113 -6.02 -13.10 18.24
C THR A 113 -6.24 -11.83 19.09
N THR A 114 -5.41 -10.81 18.87
CA THR A 114 -5.52 -9.54 19.61
C THR A 114 -6.46 -8.54 18.94
N GLU A 115 -6.92 -8.86 17.72
CA GLU A 115 -7.76 -7.98 16.90
C GLU A 115 -7.15 -6.59 16.71
N SER A 116 -5.84 -6.57 16.46
CA SER A 116 -5.10 -5.32 16.29
C SER A 116 -3.99 -5.45 15.25
N TYR A 117 -3.58 -4.31 14.69
CA TYR A 117 -2.44 -4.25 13.78
C TYR A 117 -1.14 -4.12 14.56
N THR A 118 -0.08 -4.75 14.07
CA THR A 118 1.28 -4.51 14.58
C THR A 118 1.71 -3.08 14.26
N THR A 119 2.69 -2.56 15.00
CA THR A 119 3.31 -1.27 14.70
C THR A 119 3.88 -1.29 13.29
N PRO A 120 3.51 -0.33 12.42
CA PRO A 120 4.04 -0.30 11.05
C PRO A 120 5.55 -0.18 11.02
N GLU A 121 6.17 -0.97 10.15
CA GLU A 121 7.61 -0.98 9.94
C GLU A 121 7.93 -0.33 8.60
N ASN A 122 8.88 0.62 8.59
CA ASN A 122 9.43 1.15 7.35
C ASN A 122 10.20 0.03 6.66
N ILE A 123 9.87 -0.27 5.40
CA ILE A 123 10.52 -1.40 4.71
C ILE A 123 11.97 -1.13 4.30
N GLY A 124 12.44 0.11 4.45
CA GLY A 124 13.85 0.45 4.33
C GLY A 124 14.41 0.40 2.92
N PHE A 125 15.72 0.60 2.83
CA PHE A 125 16.46 0.47 1.57
C PHE A 125 16.50 -0.99 1.12
N PRO A 126 16.52 -1.25 -0.20
CA PRO A 126 16.53 -0.29 -1.31
C PRO A 126 15.13 0.14 -1.78
N TYR A 127 14.07 -0.34 -1.13
CA TYR A 127 12.70 -0.07 -1.53
C TYR A 127 12.33 1.38 -1.26
N ASN A 128 12.55 1.87 -0.06
CA ASN A 128 12.39 3.28 0.27
C ASN A 128 13.65 4.07 -0.08
N SER A 129 13.45 5.36 -0.39
CA SER A 129 14.50 6.27 -0.82
C SER A 129 14.26 7.67 -0.24
N PRO A 130 15.18 8.63 -0.40
CA PRO A 130 14.92 10.01 -0.05
C PRO A 130 13.80 10.69 -0.84
N ALA A 131 13.41 10.12 -1.99
CA ALA A 131 12.28 10.60 -2.80
C ALA A 131 10.94 10.09 -2.24
N ASN A 132 9.92 9.97 -3.09
CA ASN A 132 8.62 9.44 -2.71
C ASN A 132 8.41 8.05 -3.29
N GLU A 133 7.94 7.13 -2.47
CA GLU A 133 7.42 5.84 -2.88
C GLU A 133 5.90 5.87 -2.72
N TYR A 134 5.20 5.81 -3.85
CA TYR A 134 3.75 6.03 -3.88
C TYR A 134 2.94 4.78 -3.64
N MET A 135 3.49 3.61 -3.98
CA MET A 135 2.72 2.37 -3.91
C MET A 135 3.64 1.16 -3.94
N PHE A 136 3.27 0.14 -3.19
CA PHE A 136 3.93 -1.17 -3.18
C PHE A 136 2.86 -2.25 -3.16
N VAL A 137 2.82 -3.10 -4.19
CA VAL A 137 1.83 -4.16 -4.32
C VAL A 137 2.53 -5.48 -4.68
N VAL A 138 1.96 -6.59 -4.23
CA VAL A 138 2.59 -7.91 -4.36
C VAL A 138 1.61 -8.88 -4.99
N ASP A 139 1.98 -9.39 -6.16
CA ASP A 139 1.24 -10.45 -6.85
C ASP A 139 1.95 -11.78 -6.59
N GLU A 140 1.48 -12.51 -5.58
CA GLU A 140 2.09 -13.79 -5.19
C GLU A 140 1.88 -14.87 -6.26
N THR A 141 0.77 -14.83 -6.99
CA THR A 141 0.48 -15.80 -8.05
C THR A 141 1.51 -15.69 -9.17
N ARG A 142 1.88 -14.47 -9.55
CA ARG A 142 2.87 -14.23 -10.60
C ARG A 142 4.30 -14.12 -10.06
N GLN A 143 4.49 -14.14 -8.76
CA GLN A 143 5.79 -13.98 -8.10
C GLN A 143 6.46 -12.64 -8.42
N ILE A 144 5.67 -11.58 -8.48
CA ILE A 144 6.13 -10.23 -8.83
C ILE A 144 5.58 -9.22 -7.83
N ALA A 145 6.41 -8.27 -7.42
CA ALA A 145 5.99 -7.08 -6.70
C ALA A 145 6.22 -5.85 -7.58
N TYR A 146 5.42 -4.82 -7.39
CA TYR A 146 5.57 -3.54 -8.08
C TYR A 146 5.81 -2.43 -7.05
N LEU A 147 6.76 -1.57 -7.35
CA LEU A 147 7.10 -0.39 -6.56
C LEU A 147 7.02 0.84 -7.46
N ALA A 148 6.19 1.81 -7.09
CA ALA A 148 6.09 3.09 -7.80
C ALA A 148 6.83 4.17 -7.00
N THR A 149 7.78 4.83 -7.62
CA THR A 149 8.66 5.80 -6.98
C THR A 149 8.97 6.96 -7.93
N ASP A 150 9.13 8.15 -7.40
CA ASP A 150 9.58 9.29 -8.21
C ASP A 150 11.10 9.55 -8.14
N ARG A 151 11.84 8.62 -7.55
CA ARG A 151 13.32 8.72 -7.55
C ARG A 151 13.85 8.79 -8.98
N PHE A 152 14.80 9.68 -9.21
CA PHE A 152 15.45 9.88 -10.52
C PHE A 152 14.49 10.31 -11.63
N THR A 153 13.33 10.88 -11.28
CA THR A 153 12.37 11.35 -12.27
C THR A 153 12.13 12.84 -12.16
N GLN A 154 11.52 13.41 -13.19
CA GLN A 154 11.02 14.77 -13.16
C GLN A 154 9.67 14.83 -12.43
N LYS A 155 9.30 16.05 -12.02
CA LYS A 155 8.02 16.28 -11.33
C LYS A 155 6.84 15.75 -12.15
N GLY A 156 5.95 15.04 -11.47
CA GLY A 156 4.74 14.49 -12.09
C GLY A 156 4.96 13.14 -12.78
N ARG A 157 6.16 12.56 -12.69
CA ARG A 157 6.48 11.27 -13.29
C ARG A 157 6.95 10.29 -12.23
N VAL A 158 6.76 9.02 -12.51
CA VAL A 158 7.19 7.92 -11.61
C VAL A 158 7.84 6.81 -12.43
N HIS A 159 8.75 6.09 -11.79
CA HIS A 159 9.19 4.78 -12.24
C HIS A 159 8.38 3.71 -11.55
N VAL A 160 7.91 2.74 -12.32
CA VAL A 160 7.31 1.52 -11.77
C VAL A 160 8.31 0.39 -11.97
N PHE A 161 8.85 -0.10 -10.88
CA PHE A 161 9.77 -1.24 -10.87
C PHE A 161 8.99 -2.52 -10.62
N SER A 162 9.33 -3.57 -11.35
CA SER A 162 8.88 -4.93 -11.03
C SER A 162 10.03 -5.69 -10.37
N LEU A 163 9.72 -6.38 -9.29
CA LEU A 163 10.70 -7.05 -8.44
C LEU A 163 10.30 -8.52 -8.29
N ALA A 164 11.30 -9.41 -8.24
CA ALA A 164 11.04 -10.83 -7.99
C ALA A 164 10.76 -11.06 -6.51
N ILE A 165 9.71 -11.83 -6.19
CA ILE A 165 9.31 -12.13 -4.80
C ILE A 165 10.39 -12.83 -3.97
N PRO A 166 11.24 -13.73 -4.49
CA PRO A 166 12.30 -14.34 -3.67
C PRO A 166 13.18 -13.34 -2.93
N GLU A 167 13.45 -12.18 -3.52
CA GLU A 167 14.22 -11.11 -2.88
C GLU A 167 13.45 -10.49 -1.70
N LEU A 168 12.13 -10.38 -1.83
CA LEU A 168 11.25 -9.85 -0.78
C LEU A 168 11.10 -10.82 0.38
N LYS A 169 11.02 -12.12 0.11
CA LYS A 169 10.89 -13.14 1.16
C LYS A 169 12.10 -13.14 2.08
N GLN A 170 13.29 -12.90 1.55
CA GLN A 170 14.48 -12.79 2.37
C GLN A 170 14.39 -11.57 3.30
N TYR A 171 13.95 -10.43 2.78
CA TYR A 171 13.72 -9.23 3.57
C TYR A 171 12.74 -9.48 4.72
N TRP A 172 11.63 -10.18 4.46
CA TRP A 172 10.59 -10.41 5.47
C TRP A 172 11.02 -11.34 6.61
N ARG A 173 12.01 -12.20 6.39
CA ARG A 173 12.56 -13.02 7.47
C ARG A 173 13.24 -12.18 8.53
N ASP A 174 13.72 -11.00 8.14
CA ASP A 174 14.45 -10.10 9.02
C ASP A 174 13.54 -9.13 9.76
N ILE A 175 12.23 -9.08 9.42
CA ILE A 175 11.26 -8.27 10.16
C ILE A 175 10.88 -9.01 11.44
N PRO A 176 11.07 -8.39 12.64
CA PRO A 176 10.66 -9.00 13.89
C PRO A 176 9.17 -9.33 13.89
N GLN A 177 8.82 -10.55 14.25
CA GLN A 177 7.43 -10.95 14.45
C GLN A 177 7.03 -10.52 15.86
N GLU A 178 6.16 -9.53 15.98
CA GLU A 178 5.57 -9.18 17.27
C GLU A 178 4.60 -10.29 17.66
N SER A 179 4.89 -10.92 18.80
CA SER A 179 4.05 -11.99 19.34
C SER A 179 2.78 -11.43 20.00
#